data_4e68a9af1be80e3102bfe5feb3d3da35
#
_entry.id   4e68a9af1be80e3102bfe5feb3d3da35
#
_cell.length_a   1.000
_cell.length_b   1.000
_cell.length_c   1.000
_cell.angle_alpha   90.00
_cell.angle_beta   90.00
_cell.angle_gamma   90.00
#
_symmetry.space_group_name_H-M   'P 1'
#
loop_
_entity.id
_entity.type
_entity.pdbx_description
1 polymer ?
#
loop_
_entity_poly.entity_id
_entity_poly.type
_entity_poly.pdbx_seq_one_letter_code
_entity_poly.pdbx_strand_id
1 'polypeptide(L)'
;PTVAYAQEESTESTENTDTLTPDKKPATTITKQINEDVYQVLDFDDTQEEEFAKKGFITAPDSLQITDDDGNVVWNMDNYDFVRDADSPDSANPSLWRNTKSNTNYGLFQVSDDIYQVRGYDLSNMTFVRTDNGWIIMDCLASSDTAKAALELFKSEMGDIHIVAVIISHAHIDHYGGIQGVLTQDELADSSLSLDEQIASGKTAIIVPDGFENAVMSENVFAGTAM
;
A
#
# COMPACT_ATOMS: atom_id res chain seq x y z
N PRO A 1 25.27 46.86 18.43
CA PRO A 1 24.46 46.39 19.53
C PRO A 1 24.25 44.90 19.43
N THR A 2 24.91 44.24 20.39
CA THR A 2 24.90 42.79 20.57
C THR A 2 23.66 42.43 21.39
N VAL A 3 22.80 41.57 20.88
CA VAL A 3 21.67 41.05 21.66
C VAL A 3 22.15 39.75 22.31
N ALA A 4 22.24 39.78 23.65
CA ALA A 4 22.53 38.61 24.47
C ALA A 4 21.25 37.80 24.68
N TYR A 5 21.28 36.51 24.38
CA TYR A 5 20.25 35.56 24.78
C TYR A 5 20.61 34.99 26.15
N ALA A 6 19.69 35.15 27.10
CA ALA A 6 19.79 34.54 28.41
C ALA A 6 19.60 33.00 28.29
N GLN A 7 20.53 32.26 28.89
CA GLN A 7 20.35 30.81 29.14
C GLN A 7 19.51 30.65 30.41
N GLU A 8 18.36 30.01 30.29
CA GLU A 8 17.67 29.45 31.46
C GLU A 8 18.06 27.95 31.54
N GLU A 9 18.66 27.59 32.65
CA GLU A 9 18.89 26.20 33.06
C GLU A 9 17.55 25.55 33.38
N SER A 10 17.17 24.51 32.65
CA SER A 10 16.05 23.64 33.02
C SER A 10 16.54 22.25 33.33
N THR A 11 16.09 21.80 34.48
CA THR A 11 16.30 20.51 35.14
C THR A 11 15.92 19.31 34.26
N GLU A 12 16.74 18.27 34.40
CA GLU A 12 16.65 16.95 33.72
C GLU A 12 15.27 16.34 33.78
N SER A 13 14.77 15.99 32.57
CA SER A 13 13.80 14.93 32.38
C SER A 13 14.39 13.93 31.38
N THR A 14 14.27 12.65 31.70
CA THR A 14 14.77 11.46 31.02
C THR A 14 14.73 11.57 29.49
N GLU A 15 15.91 11.57 28.89
CA GLU A 15 16.13 11.64 27.46
C GLU A 15 15.58 10.40 26.74
N ASN A 16 14.56 10.63 25.94
CA ASN A 16 14.33 9.82 24.77
C ASN A 16 15.32 10.30 23.70
N THR A 17 16.44 9.61 23.53
CA THR A 17 17.50 9.95 22.58
C THR A 17 17.05 9.60 21.15
N ASP A 18 16.14 10.42 20.62
CA ASP A 18 15.90 10.48 19.20
C ASP A 18 17.14 11.10 18.55
N THR A 19 17.94 10.28 17.85
CA THR A 19 19.15 10.74 17.14
C THR A 19 18.74 11.57 15.93
N LEU A 20 18.35 12.81 16.19
CA LEU A 20 17.99 13.78 15.15
C LEU A 20 19.20 13.98 14.22
N THR A 21 19.00 13.78 12.93
CA THR A 21 19.99 14.22 11.93
C THR A 21 20.14 15.76 12.03
N PRO A 22 21.31 16.34 11.74
CA PRO A 22 21.60 17.76 11.95
C PRO A 22 20.60 18.74 11.34
N ASP A 23 19.85 18.32 10.33
CA ASP A 23 18.88 19.15 9.61
C ASP A 23 17.44 19.05 10.11
N LYS A 24 17.14 18.17 11.08
CA LYS A 24 15.79 17.98 11.62
C LYS A 24 15.57 18.86 12.84
N LYS A 25 14.44 19.58 12.85
CA LYS A 25 14.03 20.41 13.98
C LYS A 25 13.07 19.62 14.88
N PRO A 26 13.19 19.78 16.23
CA PRO A 26 12.22 19.20 17.14
C PRO A 26 10.83 19.83 16.94
N ALA A 27 9.77 19.11 17.32
CA ALA A 27 8.43 19.64 17.33
C ALA A 27 8.32 20.88 18.22
N THR A 28 7.56 21.90 17.76
CA THR A 28 7.29 23.08 18.58
C THR A 28 6.38 22.73 19.75
N THR A 29 6.38 23.53 20.81
CA THR A 29 5.46 23.35 21.95
C THR A 29 3.99 23.29 21.50
N ILE A 30 3.63 24.11 20.52
CA ILE A 30 2.26 24.12 19.96
C ILE A 30 1.96 22.80 19.27
N THR A 31 2.87 22.28 18.46
CA THR A 31 2.70 20.98 17.78
C THR A 31 2.54 19.85 18.78
N LYS A 32 3.39 19.80 19.80
CA LYS A 32 3.30 18.80 20.88
C LYS A 32 1.95 18.86 21.59
N GLN A 33 1.50 20.05 21.97
CA GLN A 33 0.22 20.23 22.66
C GLN A 33 -0.97 19.78 21.79
N ILE A 34 -0.99 20.15 20.50
CA ILE A 34 -2.06 19.73 19.59
C ILE A 34 -2.09 18.20 19.45
N ASN A 35 -0.93 17.56 19.35
CA ASN A 35 -0.86 16.11 19.27
C ASN A 35 -1.28 15.43 20.58
N GLU A 36 -0.92 15.98 21.72
CA GLU A 36 -1.35 15.51 23.05
C GLU A 36 -2.87 15.64 23.23
N ASP A 37 -3.48 16.73 22.77
CA ASP A 37 -4.91 16.95 22.86
C ASP A 37 -5.73 15.90 22.10
N VAL A 38 -5.15 15.23 21.09
CA VAL A 38 -5.81 14.13 20.34
C VAL A 38 -6.15 12.96 21.25
N TYR A 39 -5.30 12.64 22.24
CA TYR A 39 -5.55 11.58 23.21
C TYR A 39 -6.73 11.86 24.14
N GLN A 40 -7.16 13.12 24.24
CA GLN A 40 -8.34 13.50 25.03
C GLN A 40 -9.65 13.37 24.24
N VAL A 41 -9.57 13.24 22.91
CA VAL A 41 -10.73 13.26 22.01
C VAL A 41 -11.00 11.87 21.44
N LEU A 42 -9.95 11.10 21.15
CA LEU A 42 -10.06 9.77 20.55
C LEU A 42 -9.77 8.68 21.57
N ASP A 43 -10.52 7.60 21.48
CA ASP A 43 -10.30 6.39 22.29
C ASP A 43 -9.15 5.56 21.68
N PHE A 44 -7.98 5.60 22.31
CA PHE A 44 -6.82 4.81 21.92
C PHE A 44 -6.79 3.42 22.54
N ASP A 45 -7.68 3.13 23.50
CA ASP A 45 -7.86 1.79 24.08
C ASP A 45 -8.75 0.90 23.20
N ASP A 46 -9.45 1.49 22.20
CA ASP A 46 -10.19 0.73 21.18
C ASP A 46 -9.22 0.09 20.19
N THR A 47 -9.12 -1.25 20.22
CA THR A 47 -8.23 -2.06 19.36
C THR A 47 -8.90 -2.64 18.12
N GLN A 48 -10.17 -2.30 17.87
CA GLN A 48 -10.97 -2.94 16.81
C GLN A 48 -10.33 -2.79 15.41
N GLU A 49 -9.78 -1.61 15.10
CA GLU A 49 -9.13 -1.38 13.81
C GLU A 49 -7.84 -2.17 13.66
N GLU A 50 -7.06 -2.34 14.73
CA GLU A 50 -5.85 -3.17 14.73
C GLU A 50 -6.19 -4.65 14.52
N GLU A 51 -7.27 -5.13 15.16
CA GLU A 51 -7.76 -6.48 14.97
C GLU A 51 -8.23 -6.71 13.53
N PHE A 52 -8.94 -5.73 12.96
CA PHE A 52 -9.38 -5.80 11.55
C PHE A 52 -8.21 -5.74 10.57
N ALA A 53 -7.16 -4.96 10.86
CA ALA A 53 -5.98 -4.89 10.02
C ALA A 53 -5.24 -6.24 9.91
N LYS A 54 -5.35 -7.08 10.95
CA LYS A 54 -4.72 -8.42 11.02
C LYS A 54 -5.66 -9.57 10.65
N LYS A 55 -6.97 -9.27 10.56
CA LYS A 55 -7.98 -10.30 10.33
C LYS A 55 -7.79 -10.99 8.99
N GLY A 56 -7.88 -12.32 9.00
CA GLY A 56 -7.76 -13.14 7.80
C GLY A 56 -6.33 -13.29 7.27
N PHE A 57 -5.31 -12.90 8.04
CA PHE A 57 -3.91 -13.10 7.69
C PHE A 57 -3.61 -14.58 7.40
N ILE A 58 -2.94 -14.85 6.27
CA ILE A 58 -2.53 -16.18 5.85
C ILE A 58 -1.02 -16.29 5.95
N THR A 59 -0.29 -15.47 5.21
CA THR A 59 1.18 -15.54 5.13
C THR A 59 1.79 -14.20 4.71
N ALA A 60 3.04 -14.01 5.06
CA ALA A 60 3.91 -12.94 4.58
C ALA A 60 5.37 -13.39 4.69
N PRO A 61 6.30 -12.86 3.90
CA PRO A 61 7.73 -13.02 4.15
C PRO A 61 8.15 -12.28 5.43
N ASP A 62 9.23 -12.73 6.06
CA ASP A 62 9.78 -12.09 7.27
C ASP A 62 10.26 -10.64 6.99
N SER A 63 10.70 -10.36 5.77
CA SER A 63 11.13 -9.06 5.25
C SER A 63 10.58 -8.90 3.84
N LEU A 64 10.01 -7.73 3.56
CA LEU A 64 9.44 -7.43 2.24
C LEU A 64 10.24 -6.35 1.54
N GLN A 65 11.15 -6.77 0.69
CA GLN A 65 11.88 -5.94 -0.24
C GLN A 65 11.73 -6.50 -1.66
N ILE A 66 11.21 -5.69 -2.57
CA ILE A 66 10.98 -6.06 -3.97
C ILE A 66 12.00 -5.31 -4.82
N THR A 67 12.67 -6.02 -5.72
CA THR A 67 13.68 -5.46 -6.64
C THR A 67 13.25 -5.69 -8.08
N ASP A 68 13.71 -4.79 -8.97
CA ASP A 68 13.66 -5.02 -10.41
C ASP A 68 14.71 -6.06 -10.88
N ASP A 69 14.72 -6.36 -12.17
CA ASP A 69 15.67 -7.32 -12.78
C ASP A 69 17.13 -6.86 -12.72
N ASP A 70 17.38 -5.55 -12.54
CA ASP A 70 18.71 -4.96 -12.37
C ASP A 70 19.17 -4.95 -10.91
N GLY A 71 18.31 -5.36 -9.96
CA GLY A 71 18.58 -5.42 -8.53
C GLY A 71 18.33 -4.09 -7.79
N ASN A 72 17.71 -3.10 -8.43
CA ASN A 72 17.29 -1.88 -7.75
C ASN A 72 16.04 -2.13 -6.92
N VAL A 73 16.00 -1.55 -5.72
CA VAL A 73 14.83 -1.66 -4.84
C VAL A 73 13.70 -0.81 -5.37
N VAL A 74 12.57 -1.44 -5.73
CA VAL A 74 11.35 -0.76 -6.19
C VAL A 74 10.33 -0.57 -5.06
N TRP A 75 10.32 -1.47 -4.06
CA TRP A 75 9.48 -1.39 -2.87
C TRP A 75 10.16 -2.00 -1.66
N ASN A 76 10.00 -1.36 -0.48
CA ASN A 76 10.61 -1.86 0.75
C ASN A 76 9.77 -1.49 1.98
N MET A 77 9.11 -2.49 2.56
CA MET A 77 8.31 -2.34 3.78
C MET A 77 9.15 -2.25 5.05
N ASP A 78 10.41 -2.72 5.04
CA ASP A 78 11.30 -2.62 6.19
C ASP A 78 11.66 -1.16 6.51
N ASN A 79 11.51 -0.25 5.54
CA ASN A 79 11.63 1.19 5.76
C ASN A 79 10.61 1.74 6.78
N TYR A 80 9.54 0.99 7.08
CA TYR A 80 8.49 1.36 8.03
C TYR A 80 8.58 0.63 9.37
N ASP A 81 9.65 -0.14 9.62
CA ASP A 81 9.85 -0.85 10.89
C ASP A 81 9.85 0.08 12.09
N PHE A 82 10.37 1.30 11.92
CA PHE A 82 10.34 2.32 12.95
C PHE A 82 8.94 2.71 13.45
N VAL A 83 7.89 2.42 12.66
CA VAL A 83 6.50 2.69 13.06
C VAL A 83 5.91 1.54 13.86
N ARG A 84 6.29 0.30 13.54
CA ARG A 84 5.65 -0.92 14.07
C ARG A 84 5.72 -1.01 15.60
N ASP A 85 6.90 -0.78 16.16
CA ASP A 85 7.21 -1.03 17.57
C ASP A 85 7.32 0.24 18.40
N ALA A 86 7.26 1.41 17.78
CA ALA A 86 7.40 2.69 18.46
C ALA A 86 6.05 3.35 18.79
N ASP A 87 6.05 4.13 19.86
CA ASP A 87 4.96 5.05 20.16
C ASP A 87 5.01 6.27 19.25
N SER A 88 3.89 6.98 19.12
CA SER A 88 3.83 8.20 18.32
C SER A 88 4.79 9.25 18.86
N PRO A 89 5.74 9.77 18.06
CA PRO A 89 6.59 10.86 18.53
C PRO A 89 5.79 12.16 18.63
N ASP A 90 6.27 13.10 19.46
CA ASP A 90 5.64 14.42 19.67
C ASP A 90 5.37 15.21 18.37
N SER A 91 6.10 14.90 17.30
CA SER A 91 6.01 15.55 15.99
C SER A 91 4.94 14.98 15.08
N ALA A 92 4.36 13.82 15.41
CA ALA A 92 3.35 13.14 14.60
C ALA A 92 1.99 13.14 15.31
N ASN A 93 0.92 13.22 14.52
CA ASN A 93 -0.43 13.05 15.05
C ASN A 93 -0.61 11.58 15.47
N PRO A 94 -0.99 11.28 16.72
CA PRO A 94 -1.07 9.90 17.23
C PRO A 94 -2.14 9.05 16.49
N SER A 95 -3.21 9.64 16.01
CA SER A 95 -4.21 8.94 15.21
C SER A 95 -3.64 8.53 13.84
N LEU A 96 -2.89 9.43 13.19
CA LEU A 96 -2.19 9.10 11.95
C LEU A 96 -1.13 8.03 12.18
N TRP A 97 -0.39 8.09 13.30
CA TRP A 97 0.59 7.07 13.65
C TRP A 97 -0.05 5.70 13.83
N ARG A 98 -1.16 5.61 14.58
CA ARG A 98 -1.94 4.36 14.75
C ARG A 98 -2.43 3.81 13.42
N ASN A 99 -2.96 4.66 12.53
CA ASN A 99 -3.37 4.26 11.19
C ASN A 99 -2.18 3.74 10.37
N THR A 100 -1.03 4.43 10.42
CA THR A 100 0.19 3.98 9.74
C THR A 100 0.67 2.63 10.26
N LYS A 101 0.62 2.40 11.58
CA LYS A 101 0.90 1.07 12.17
C LYS A 101 0.00 -0.02 11.56
N SER A 102 -1.29 0.24 11.43
CA SER A 102 -2.22 -0.71 10.81
C SER A 102 -1.87 -1.00 9.36
N ASN A 103 -1.40 0.00 8.62
CA ASN A 103 -0.97 -0.15 7.23
C ASN A 103 0.37 -0.90 7.06
N THR A 104 1.15 -1.09 8.13
CA THR A 104 2.37 -1.93 8.06
C THR A 104 2.08 -3.43 8.11
N ASN A 105 0.83 -3.87 8.27
CA ASN A 105 0.45 -5.27 8.13
C ASN A 105 0.41 -5.65 6.66
N TYR A 106 1.46 -6.30 6.18
CA TYR A 106 1.59 -6.75 4.79
C TYR A 106 1.46 -8.27 4.65
N GLY A 107 1.18 -8.74 3.45
CA GLY A 107 1.08 -10.16 3.12
C GLY A 107 -0.23 -10.52 2.42
N LEU A 108 -0.57 -11.80 2.47
CA LEU A 108 -1.81 -12.36 1.92
C LEU A 108 -2.86 -12.49 3.03
N PHE A 109 -4.06 -11.98 2.75
CA PHE A 109 -5.20 -12.02 3.66
C PHE A 109 -6.43 -12.61 2.97
N GLN A 110 -7.18 -13.45 3.69
CA GLN A 110 -8.52 -13.87 3.29
C GLN A 110 -9.55 -12.86 3.82
N VAL A 111 -10.24 -12.18 2.92
CA VAL A 111 -11.26 -11.17 3.25
C VAL A 111 -12.63 -11.84 3.49
N SER A 112 -12.96 -12.81 2.64
CA SER A 112 -14.14 -13.67 2.74
C SER A 112 -13.84 -15.02 2.10
N ASP A 113 -14.82 -15.93 2.03
CA ASP A 113 -14.61 -17.29 1.53
C ASP A 113 -13.99 -17.32 0.12
N ASP A 114 -14.33 -16.36 -0.73
CA ASP A 114 -13.91 -16.30 -2.13
C ASP A 114 -13.09 -15.05 -2.47
N ILE A 115 -12.77 -14.19 -1.48
CA ILE A 115 -12.02 -12.95 -1.70
C ILE A 115 -10.75 -12.96 -0.88
N TYR A 116 -9.64 -12.72 -1.57
CA TYR A 116 -8.30 -12.61 -0.98
C TYR A 116 -7.66 -11.29 -1.38
N GLN A 117 -6.72 -10.81 -0.58
CA GLN A 117 -6.05 -9.55 -0.84
C GLN A 117 -4.57 -9.62 -0.46
N VAL A 118 -3.70 -9.23 -1.37
CA VAL A 118 -2.30 -8.94 -1.06
C VAL A 118 -2.18 -7.46 -0.71
N ARG A 119 -1.67 -7.19 0.49
CA ARG A 119 -1.53 -5.85 1.09
C ARG A 119 -0.07 -5.52 1.34
N GLY A 120 0.27 -4.23 1.26
CA GLY A 120 1.60 -3.72 1.60
C GLY A 120 2.69 -4.02 0.57
N TYR A 121 2.34 -4.53 -0.61
CA TYR A 121 3.29 -4.79 -1.71
C TYR A 121 3.49 -3.59 -2.62
N ASP A 122 2.67 -2.55 -2.43
CA ASP A 122 2.71 -1.27 -3.15
C ASP A 122 1.83 -0.24 -2.39
N LEU A 123 1.58 0.92 -2.99
CA LEU A 123 0.66 1.95 -2.47
C LEU A 123 -0.78 1.46 -2.39
N SER A 124 -1.23 0.65 -3.35
CA SER A 124 -2.56 0.03 -3.39
C SER A 124 -2.51 -1.44 -3.00
N ASN A 125 -3.66 -2.11 -3.01
CA ASN A 125 -3.78 -3.55 -2.74
C ASN A 125 -4.19 -4.28 -4.01
N MET A 126 -3.74 -5.53 -4.16
CA MET A 126 -4.20 -6.43 -5.21
C MET A 126 -5.23 -7.40 -4.64
N THR A 127 -6.43 -7.42 -5.21
CA THR A 127 -7.53 -8.26 -4.73
C THR A 127 -7.83 -9.38 -5.72
N PHE A 128 -8.00 -10.60 -5.20
CA PHE A 128 -8.29 -11.81 -5.96
C PHE A 128 -9.68 -12.31 -5.58
N VAL A 129 -10.55 -12.50 -6.57
CA VAL A 129 -11.90 -12.99 -6.38
C VAL A 129 -12.03 -14.35 -7.08
N ARG A 130 -12.36 -15.38 -6.30
CA ARG A 130 -12.60 -16.73 -6.84
C ARG A 130 -13.93 -16.79 -7.57
N THR A 131 -13.96 -17.47 -8.71
CA THR A 131 -15.15 -17.76 -9.48
C THR A 131 -15.18 -19.24 -9.87
N ASP A 132 -16.29 -19.72 -10.41
CA ASP A 132 -16.41 -21.09 -10.91
C ASP A 132 -15.44 -21.40 -12.07
N ASN A 133 -15.00 -20.39 -12.82
CA ASN A 133 -14.16 -20.52 -14.00
C ASN A 133 -12.69 -20.12 -13.79
N GLY A 134 -12.33 -19.65 -12.62
CA GLY A 134 -10.98 -19.16 -12.32
C GLY A 134 -11.00 -17.96 -11.39
N TRP A 135 -10.08 -17.02 -11.59
CA TRP A 135 -9.91 -15.88 -10.70
C TRP A 135 -10.06 -14.56 -11.45
N ILE A 136 -10.69 -13.59 -10.79
CA ILE A 136 -10.67 -12.20 -11.21
C ILE A 136 -9.66 -11.47 -10.34
N ILE A 137 -8.81 -10.64 -10.95
CA ILE A 137 -7.93 -9.72 -10.24
C ILE A 137 -8.53 -8.32 -10.32
N MET A 138 -8.66 -7.66 -9.16
CA MET A 138 -9.02 -6.25 -9.09
C MET A 138 -7.80 -5.44 -8.71
N ASP A 139 -7.42 -4.52 -9.59
CA ASP A 139 -6.25 -3.66 -9.54
C ASP A 139 -4.92 -4.41 -9.55
N CYS A 140 -3.89 -3.82 -10.14
CA CYS A 140 -2.63 -4.47 -10.45
C CYS A 140 -1.41 -3.76 -9.89
N LEU A 141 -1.55 -2.90 -8.88
CA LEU A 141 -0.45 -2.14 -8.29
C LEU A 141 0.23 -1.17 -9.28
N ALA A 142 1.28 -0.47 -8.85
CA ALA A 142 1.92 0.60 -9.62
C ALA A 142 2.97 0.09 -10.61
N SER A 143 3.65 -1.01 -10.30
CA SER A 143 4.74 -1.54 -11.13
C SER A 143 4.58 -3.02 -11.45
N SER A 144 5.18 -3.47 -12.55
CA SER A 144 5.23 -4.88 -12.91
C SER A 144 5.94 -5.74 -11.86
N ASP A 145 6.93 -5.20 -11.18
CA ASP A 145 7.72 -5.93 -10.19
C ASP A 145 6.91 -6.17 -8.92
N THR A 146 6.21 -5.13 -8.43
CA THR A 146 5.34 -5.25 -7.25
C THR A 146 4.15 -6.16 -7.52
N ALA A 147 3.52 -6.04 -8.71
CA ALA A 147 2.42 -6.88 -9.14
C ALA A 147 2.81 -8.35 -9.30
N LYS A 148 3.97 -8.61 -9.90
CA LYS A 148 4.54 -9.96 -10.03
C LYS A 148 4.79 -10.59 -8.66
N ALA A 149 5.43 -9.85 -7.74
CA ALA A 149 5.70 -10.34 -6.39
C ALA A 149 4.41 -10.64 -5.62
N ALA A 150 3.38 -9.80 -5.76
CA ALA A 150 2.06 -10.02 -5.15
C ALA A 150 1.36 -11.26 -5.72
N LEU A 151 1.41 -11.44 -7.04
CA LEU A 151 0.85 -12.63 -7.71
C LEU A 151 1.60 -13.90 -7.32
N GLU A 152 2.92 -13.85 -7.20
CA GLU A 152 3.74 -14.99 -6.75
C GLU A 152 3.43 -15.38 -5.31
N LEU A 153 3.25 -14.42 -4.40
CA LEU A 153 2.79 -14.71 -3.04
C LEU A 153 1.44 -15.41 -3.06
N PHE A 154 0.49 -14.91 -3.84
CA PHE A 154 -0.83 -15.53 -3.96
C PHE A 154 -0.74 -16.95 -4.49
N LYS A 155 0.02 -17.16 -5.56
CA LYS A 155 0.23 -18.50 -6.17
C LYS A 155 0.95 -19.48 -5.25
N SER A 156 1.83 -19.01 -4.36
CA SER A 156 2.52 -19.89 -3.41
C SER A 156 1.55 -20.59 -2.45
N GLU A 157 0.42 -19.95 -2.13
CA GLU A 157 -0.61 -20.51 -1.24
C GLU A 157 -1.74 -21.20 -1.99
N MET A 158 -2.13 -20.67 -3.14
CA MET A 158 -3.31 -21.15 -3.89
C MET A 158 -2.95 -22.10 -5.05
N GLY A 159 -1.66 -22.27 -5.38
CA GLY A 159 -1.20 -23.00 -6.54
C GLY A 159 -1.36 -22.22 -7.84
N ASP A 160 -1.19 -22.89 -8.96
CA ASP A 160 -1.40 -22.29 -10.27
C ASP A 160 -2.85 -21.88 -10.47
N ILE A 161 -3.05 -20.65 -10.92
CA ILE A 161 -4.37 -20.06 -11.11
C ILE A 161 -4.61 -19.72 -12.58
N HIS A 162 -5.87 -19.83 -13.00
CA HIS A 162 -6.35 -19.28 -14.27
C HIS A 162 -7.02 -17.93 -14.00
N ILE A 163 -6.51 -16.86 -14.64
CA ILE A 163 -7.07 -15.51 -14.51
C ILE A 163 -8.07 -15.33 -15.66
N VAL A 164 -9.35 -15.21 -15.32
CA VAL A 164 -10.43 -15.02 -16.30
C VAL A 164 -10.64 -13.56 -16.67
N ALA A 165 -10.39 -12.65 -15.73
CA ALA A 165 -10.48 -11.22 -15.97
C ALA A 165 -9.55 -10.42 -15.04
N VAL A 166 -9.14 -9.25 -15.50
CA VAL A 166 -8.55 -8.18 -14.69
C VAL A 166 -9.47 -6.98 -14.76
N ILE A 167 -9.89 -6.47 -13.61
CA ILE A 167 -10.75 -5.29 -13.48
C ILE A 167 -9.92 -4.17 -12.88
N ILE A 168 -9.83 -3.05 -13.58
CA ILE A 168 -9.16 -1.84 -13.09
C ILE A 168 -10.22 -0.88 -12.57
N SER A 169 -10.11 -0.48 -11.31
CA SER A 169 -11.11 0.34 -10.64
C SER A 169 -11.14 1.79 -11.16
N HIS A 170 -9.97 2.38 -11.43
CA HIS A 170 -9.83 3.75 -11.90
C HIS A 170 -8.43 4.02 -12.51
N ALA A 171 -8.18 5.25 -12.94
CA ALA A 171 -7.05 5.65 -13.78
C ALA A 171 -5.76 6.03 -13.00
N HIS A 172 -5.71 5.89 -11.69
CA HIS A 172 -4.47 6.11 -10.94
C HIS A 172 -3.46 4.99 -11.22
N ILE A 173 -2.19 5.36 -11.39
CA ILE A 173 -1.13 4.44 -11.84
C ILE A 173 -0.95 3.23 -10.90
N ASP A 174 -1.15 3.39 -9.62
CA ASP A 174 -1.04 2.34 -8.61
C ASP A 174 -2.17 1.30 -8.65
N HIS A 175 -3.11 1.42 -9.58
CA HIS A 175 -4.18 0.46 -9.81
C HIS A 175 -4.03 -0.33 -11.13
N TYR A 176 -3.30 0.18 -12.11
CA TYR A 176 -3.14 -0.49 -13.41
C TYR A 176 -1.69 -0.64 -13.90
N GLY A 177 -0.74 0.13 -13.34
CA GLY A 177 0.64 0.19 -13.85
C GLY A 177 1.36 -1.15 -13.82
N GLY A 178 1.01 -2.02 -12.89
CA GLY A 178 1.61 -3.35 -12.73
C GLY A 178 1.03 -4.45 -13.61
N ILE A 179 0.12 -4.17 -14.54
CA ILE A 179 -0.59 -5.21 -15.31
C ILE A 179 0.34 -6.18 -16.05
N GLN A 180 1.51 -5.72 -16.51
CA GLN A 180 2.50 -6.57 -17.19
C GLN A 180 3.20 -7.55 -16.22
N GLY A 181 3.13 -7.34 -14.93
CA GLY A 181 3.56 -8.29 -13.90
C GLY A 181 2.52 -9.39 -13.63
N VAL A 182 1.28 -9.19 -14.11
CA VAL A 182 0.16 -10.12 -13.93
C VAL A 182 -0.09 -10.95 -15.17
N LEU A 183 -0.02 -10.34 -16.36
CA LEU A 183 -0.39 -10.95 -17.64
C LEU A 183 0.65 -10.68 -18.72
N THR A 184 0.87 -11.66 -19.57
CA THR A 184 1.57 -11.50 -20.83
C THR A 184 0.59 -11.13 -21.95
N GLN A 185 1.09 -10.57 -23.06
CA GLN A 185 0.26 -10.21 -24.19
C GLN A 185 -0.46 -11.43 -24.82
N ASP A 186 0.15 -12.61 -24.77
CA ASP A 186 -0.43 -13.83 -25.34
C ASP A 186 -1.62 -14.36 -24.51
N GLU A 187 -1.73 -13.96 -23.25
CA GLU A 187 -2.84 -14.33 -22.38
C GLU A 187 -4.07 -13.45 -22.54
N LEU A 188 -3.94 -12.29 -23.22
CA LEU A 188 -5.04 -11.36 -23.40
C LEU A 188 -6.08 -11.86 -24.41
N ALA A 189 -7.35 -11.68 -24.06
CA ALA A 189 -8.46 -11.88 -24.96
C ALA A 189 -8.50 -10.81 -26.05
N ASP A 190 -9.09 -11.13 -27.20
CA ASP A 190 -9.33 -10.17 -28.27
C ASP A 190 -10.41 -9.16 -27.83
N SER A 191 -10.04 -7.89 -27.69
CA SER A 191 -10.93 -6.81 -27.25
C SER A 191 -12.04 -6.48 -28.24
N SER A 192 -12.00 -6.98 -29.47
CA SER A 192 -13.08 -6.81 -30.45
C SER A 192 -14.27 -7.76 -30.20
N LEU A 193 -14.08 -8.80 -29.38
CA LEU A 193 -15.11 -9.75 -28.98
C LEU A 193 -15.96 -9.19 -27.84
N SER A 194 -17.21 -9.67 -27.75
CA SER A 194 -18.02 -9.43 -26.54
C SER A 194 -17.37 -10.02 -25.30
N LEU A 195 -17.71 -9.53 -24.10
CA LEU A 195 -17.15 -10.05 -22.84
C LEU A 195 -17.37 -11.56 -22.69
N ASP A 196 -18.54 -12.05 -23.04
CA ASP A 196 -18.87 -13.49 -22.98
C ASP A 196 -17.96 -14.31 -23.90
N GLU A 197 -17.69 -13.80 -25.11
CA GLU A 197 -16.78 -14.45 -26.08
C GLU A 197 -15.33 -14.39 -25.61
N GLN A 198 -14.91 -13.27 -25.00
CA GLN A 198 -13.57 -13.14 -24.40
C GLN A 198 -13.36 -14.19 -23.30
N ILE A 199 -14.31 -14.30 -22.37
CA ILE A 199 -14.26 -15.32 -21.29
C ILE A 199 -14.29 -16.74 -21.87
N ALA A 200 -15.17 -16.99 -22.83
CA ALA A 200 -15.28 -18.31 -23.48
C ALA A 200 -14.02 -18.70 -24.28
N SER A 201 -13.19 -17.73 -24.67
CA SER A 201 -11.92 -18.01 -25.36
C SER A 201 -10.86 -18.70 -24.49
N GLY A 202 -11.05 -18.73 -23.18
CA GLY A 202 -10.06 -19.21 -22.21
C GLY A 202 -8.89 -18.26 -22.01
N LYS A 203 -9.01 -17.00 -22.48
CA LYS A 203 -8.04 -15.92 -22.28
C LYS A 203 -8.58 -14.88 -21.31
N THR A 204 -7.71 -14.00 -20.84
CA THR A 204 -8.04 -13.00 -19.82
C THR A 204 -8.65 -11.75 -20.44
N ALA A 205 -9.84 -11.36 -20.01
CA ALA A 205 -10.46 -10.08 -20.35
C ALA A 205 -9.89 -8.97 -19.45
N ILE A 206 -9.64 -7.78 -20.03
CA ILE A 206 -9.35 -6.57 -19.24
C ILE A 206 -10.58 -5.66 -19.27
N ILE A 207 -11.06 -5.30 -18.08
CA ILE A 207 -12.23 -4.46 -17.90
C ILE A 207 -11.82 -3.17 -17.20
N VAL A 208 -12.13 -2.05 -17.83
CA VAL A 208 -11.81 -0.70 -17.31
C VAL A 208 -13.07 0.18 -17.33
N PRO A 209 -13.14 1.24 -16.51
CA PRO A 209 -14.24 2.21 -16.56
C PRO A 209 -14.34 2.92 -17.90
N ASP A 210 -15.54 3.36 -18.26
CA ASP A 210 -15.74 4.22 -19.43
C ASP A 210 -14.90 5.51 -19.29
N GLY A 211 -14.24 5.92 -20.39
CA GLY A 211 -13.35 7.08 -20.40
C GLY A 211 -11.97 6.87 -19.74
N PHE A 212 -11.62 5.64 -19.40
CA PHE A 212 -10.35 5.29 -18.74
C PHE A 212 -9.12 5.85 -19.44
N GLU A 213 -9.01 5.67 -20.76
CA GLU A 213 -7.86 6.17 -21.56
C GLU A 213 -7.70 7.68 -21.45
N ASN A 214 -8.81 8.43 -21.49
CA ASN A 214 -8.78 9.89 -21.35
C ASN A 214 -8.33 10.30 -19.94
N ALA A 215 -8.78 9.60 -18.91
CA ALA A 215 -8.37 9.84 -17.53
C ALA A 215 -6.88 9.56 -17.34
N VAL A 216 -6.39 8.41 -17.82
CA VAL A 216 -4.96 8.04 -17.80
C VAL A 216 -4.10 9.10 -18.49
N MET A 217 -4.51 9.55 -19.69
CA MET A 217 -3.77 10.59 -20.43
C MET A 217 -3.78 11.93 -19.69
N SER A 218 -4.90 12.30 -19.08
CA SER A 218 -5.01 13.52 -18.29
C SER A 218 -4.09 13.51 -17.08
N GLU A 219 -4.08 12.45 -16.31
CA GLU A 219 -3.32 12.35 -15.06
C GLU A 219 -1.83 12.09 -15.30
N ASN A 220 -1.49 11.14 -16.16
CA ASN A 220 -0.10 10.67 -16.26
C ASN A 220 0.69 11.34 -17.38
N VAL A 221 0.05 11.99 -18.35
CA VAL A 221 0.73 12.70 -19.43
C VAL A 221 0.59 14.21 -19.29
N PHE A 222 -0.63 14.74 -19.13
CA PHE A 222 -0.82 16.19 -19.02
C PHE A 222 -0.43 16.73 -17.66
N ALA A 223 -0.90 16.13 -16.58
CA ALA A 223 -0.51 16.53 -15.23
C ALA A 223 0.91 16.03 -14.92
N GLY A 224 1.24 14.80 -15.32
CA GLY A 224 2.56 14.21 -15.16
C GLY A 224 3.09 14.33 -13.73
N THR A 225 4.31 14.84 -13.59
CA THR A 225 4.96 15.03 -12.29
C THR A 225 4.41 16.20 -11.46
N ALA A 226 3.38 16.88 -11.92
CA ALA A 226 2.73 17.96 -11.14
C ALA A 226 1.68 17.44 -10.14
N MET A 227 1.39 16.13 -10.17
CA MET A 227 0.50 15.47 -9.22
C MET A 227 1.29 14.80 -8.11
#